data_7299b0b7317352732c135c5276ada61c
#
_entry.id   7299b0b7317352732c135c5276ada61c
#
_cell.length_a   1.000
_cell.length_b   1.000
_cell.length_c   1.000
_cell.angle_alpha   90.00
_cell.angle_beta   90.00
_cell.angle_gamma   90.00
#
_symmetry.space_group_name_H-M   'P 1'
#
loop_
_entity.id
_entity.type
_entity.pdbx_description
1 polymer ?
#
loop_
_entity_poly.entity_id
_entity_poly.type
_entity_poly.pdbx_seq_one_letter_code
_entity_poly.pdbx_strand_id
1 'polypeptide(L)'
;MEYRVDLVVLSEQKQNCRFGLTFHNLSDQDLHNWSLIFAFDRYILPDSISNGQLKQIGSYCTLKPEGLVLAANHHFYCEFSIGSNPFRYYSDGFNEALVNFEVNGNLQRAQVDVTPIVLASPYRERSEIPSSLTHAQPLLPKPNHIEVSDHCFSFNHHAGVAVYSNLANSAKEWLLEELKRIHQFEFASDNGSQIIFKGNPTLDEGAYKLKVAEESIKIEAGSSSGFTHACATLLQLIKVGDQPASMEVVCCSIKDRPRFRYRGMMLDCARHFHSVEQVKRLINQLAHYKFNTFHWHLTDDEGWRIEIKSLPQLTDIGAWRGLDETNEHSTRTLLSVTAVFTLKKTSKTWLHLLLNEASLLSLKSMYQATAELPSSRYHTYW
;
A
#
# COMPACT_ATOMS: atom_id res chain seq x y z
N MET A 1 -5.75 -13.25 -24.28
CA MET A 1 -6.67 -13.51 -23.17
C MET A 1 -7.98 -13.96 -23.74
N GLU A 2 -8.53 -15.05 -23.22
CA GLU A 2 -9.70 -15.73 -23.81
C GLU A 2 -11.03 -15.21 -23.25
N TYR A 3 -11.00 -14.60 -22.07
CA TYR A 3 -12.22 -14.12 -21.40
C TYR A 3 -12.00 -12.75 -20.81
N ARG A 4 -13.00 -11.87 -20.93
CA ARG A 4 -12.96 -10.52 -20.37
C ARG A 4 -14.32 -10.12 -19.80
N VAL A 5 -14.31 -9.31 -18.73
CA VAL A 5 -15.51 -8.71 -18.20
C VAL A 5 -15.33 -7.20 -18.04
N ASP A 6 -16.32 -6.48 -18.51
CA ASP A 6 -16.43 -5.03 -18.41
C ASP A 6 -17.58 -4.66 -17.48
N LEU A 7 -17.32 -3.74 -16.56
CA LEU A 7 -18.33 -3.16 -15.69
C LEU A 7 -18.43 -1.66 -15.96
N VAL A 8 -19.61 -1.19 -16.31
CA VAL A 8 -19.89 0.20 -16.69
C VAL A 8 -20.94 0.79 -15.77
N VAL A 9 -20.72 2.02 -15.31
CA VAL A 9 -21.72 2.78 -14.56
C VAL A 9 -22.75 3.35 -15.53
N LEU A 10 -24.01 2.93 -15.42
CA LEU A 10 -25.11 3.42 -16.25
C LEU A 10 -25.79 4.65 -15.64
N SER A 11 -25.94 4.66 -14.32
CA SER A 11 -26.45 5.82 -13.60
C SER A 11 -25.94 5.83 -12.16
N GLU A 12 -25.67 7.03 -11.63
CA GLU A 12 -25.27 7.27 -10.25
C GLU A 12 -26.27 8.18 -9.55
N GLN A 13 -27.16 7.58 -8.80
CA GLN A 13 -28.05 8.31 -7.90
C GLN A 13 -27.76 7.89 -6.47
N LYS A 14 -27.92 8.80 -5.51
CA LYS A 14 -27.75 8.48 -4.10
C LYS A 14 -28.65 7.30 -3.73
N GLN A 15 -28.06 6.23 -3.22
CA GLN A 15 -28.71 4.97 -2.85
C GLN A 15 -29.33 4.16 -4.01
N ASN A 16 -29.02 4.49 -5.27
CA ASN A 16 -29.45 3.70 -6.42
C ASN A 16 -28.47 3.90 -7.59
N CYS A 17 -27.45 3.09 -7.65
CA CYS A 17 -26.51 3.09 -8.77
C CYS A 17 -26.76 1.88 -9.65
N ARG A 18 -26.88 2.11 -10.98
CA ARG A 18 -27.07 1.05 -11.97
C ARG A 18 -25.78 0.78 -12.72
N PHE A 19 -25.54 -0.48 -12.99
CA PHE A 19 -24.37 -0.98 -13.71
C PHE A 19 -24.77 -1.86 -14.86
N GLY A 20 -23.98 -1.80 -15.95
CA GLY A 20 -24.00 -2.77 -17.02
C GLY A 20 -22.77 -3.66 -16.92
N LEU A 21 -22.96 -4.97 -16.88
CA LEU A 21 -21.92 -5.98 -16.91
C LEU A 21 -21.94 -6.66 -18.27
N THR A 22 -20.78 -6.68 -18.94
CA THR A 22 -20.61 -7.43 -20.19
C THR A 22 -19.50 -8.45 -20.00
N PHE A 23 -19.85 -9.73 -20.13
CA PHE A 23 -18.87 -10.82 -20.15
C PHE A 23 -18.63 -11.28 -21.58
N HIS A 24 -17.36 -11.24 -22.01
CA HIS A 24 -16.92 -11.59 -23.34
C HIS A 24 -16.24 -12.96 -23.35
N ASN A 25 -16.75 -13.87 -24.13
CA ASN A 25 -16.06 -15.07 -24.56
C ASN A 25 -15.27 -14.74 -25.84
N LEU A 26 -13.96 -14.50 -25.69
CA LEU A 26 -13.04 -14.19 -26.79
C LEU A 26 -12.32 -15.45 -27.32
N SER A 27 -12.65 -16.62 -26.76
CA SER A 27 -12.07 -17.88 -27.17
C SER A 27 -12.76 -18.40 -28.48
N ASP A 28 -12.19 -19.42 -29.07
CA ASP A 28 -12.71 -20.13 -30.22
C ASP A 28 -13.68 -21.28 -29.85
N GLN A 29 -14.03 -21.42 -28.56
CA GLN A 29 -14.89 -22.47 -28.02
C GLN A 29 -16.17 -21.92 -27.41
N ASP A 30 -17.26 -22.65 -27.56
CA ASP A 30 -18.51 -22.36 -26.87
C ASP A 30 -18.41 -22.72 -25.39
N LEU A 31 -18.89 -21.85 -24.52
CA LEU A 31 -18.98 -22.12 -23.09
C LEU A 31 -20.33 -22.74 -22.75
N HIS A 32 -20.31 -24.01 -22.33
CA HIS A 32 -21.52 -24.75 -21.93
C HIS A 32 -21.67 -24.70 -20.38
N ASN A 33 -22.90 -24.61 -19.90
CA ASN A 33 -23.26 -24.60 -18.49
C ASN A 33 -22.37 -23.64 -17.66
N TRP A 34 -22.11 -22.47 -18.22
CA TRP A 34 -21.15 -21.55 -17.64
C TRP A 34 -21.72 -20.70 -16.50
N SER A 35 -20.85 -20.20 -15.64
CA SER A 35 -21.16 -19.21 -14.63
C SER A 35 -19.98 -18.27 -14.42
N LEU A 36 -20.26 -16.98 -14.25
CA LEU A 36 -19.25 -15.97 -13.92
C LEU A 36 -19.21 -15.79 -12.41
N ILE A 37 -18.01 -15.80 -11.85
CA ILE A 37 -17.73 -15.66 -10.44
C ILE A 37 -16.89 -14.42 -10.24
N PHE A 38 -17.27 -13.54 -9.31
CA PHE A 38 -16.53 -12.32 -9.01
C PHE A 38 -16.73 -11.88 -7.57
N ALA A 39 -15.79 -11.10 -7.04
CA ALA A 39 -15.91 -10.48 -5.75
C ALA A 39 -16.45 -9.06 -5.88
N PHE A 40 -17.51 -8.73 -5.12
CA PHE A 40 -18.15 -7.43 -5.14
C PHE A 40 -18.59 -7.05 -3.72
N ASP A 41 -18.03 -5.98 -3.19
CA ASP A 41 -18.21 -5.58 -1.78
C ASP A 41 -19.51 -4.81 -1.51
N ARG A 42 -20.30 -4.54 -2.56
CA ARG A 42 -21.60 -3.90 -2.45
C ARG A 42 -22.71 -4.93 -2.59
N TYR A 43 -23.79 -4.72 -1.85
CA TYR A 43 -24.97 -5.58 -1.99
C TYR A 43 -25.73 -5.26 -3.27
N ILE A 44 -25.83 -6.24 -4.15
CA ILE A 44 -26.61 -6.16 -5.39
C ILE A 44 -28.06 -6.47 -5.06
N LEU A 45 -28.97 -5.59 -5.50
CA LEU A 45 -30.41 -5.76 -5.28
C LEU A 45 -30.90 -6.97 -6.11
N PRO A 46 -31.42 -8.05 -5.51
CA PRO A 46 -31.75 -9.28 -6.21
C PRO A 46 -32.71 -9.09 -7.39
N ASP A 47 -33.72 -8.24 -7.20
CA ASP A 47 -34.76 -7.98 -8.21
C ASP A 47 -34.31 -7.02 -9.31
N SER A 48 -33.07 -6.55 -9.27
CA SER A 48 -32.53 -5.61 -10.25
C SER A 48 -31.76 -6.27 -11.39
N ILE A 49 -31.55 -7.57 -11.34
CA ILE A 49 -30.84 -8.32 -12.39
C ILE A 49 -31.70 -8.44 -13.63
N SER A 50 -31.21 -7.90 -14.76
CA SER A 50 -31.97 -7.87 -16.00
C SER A 50 -31.90 -9.19 -16.79
N ASN A 51 -30.86 -10.00 -16.56
CA ASN A 51 -30.63 -11.25 -17.29
C ASN A 51 -29.82 -12.21 -16.43
N GLY A 52 -30.28 -13.46 -16.30
CA GLY A 52 -29.66 -14.49 -15.49
C GLY A 52 -30.03 -14.42 -14.01
N GLN A 53 -29.39 -15.26 -13.21
CA GLN A 53 -29.59 -15.40 -11.78
C GLN A 53 -28.29 -15.09 -11.07
N LEU A 54 -28.35 -14.22 -10.05
CA LEU A 54 -27.24 -13.90 -9.19
C LEU A 54 -27.44 -14.47 -7.80
N LYS A 55 -26.45 -15.21 -7.33
CA LYS A 55 -26.31 -15.59 -5.91
C LYS A 55 -25.17 -14.80 -5.32
N GLN A 56 -25.43 -14.03 -4.25
CA GLN A 56 -24.41 -13.27 -3.50
C GLN A 56 -24.36 -13.74 -2.06
N ILE A 57 -23.16 -14.08 -1.59
CA ILE A 57 -22.90 -14.47 -0.20
C ILE A 57 -21.70 -13.60 0.26
N GLY A 58 -21.95 -12.62 1.12
CA GLY A 58 -20.96 -11.61 1.45
C GLY A 58 -20.51 -10.85 0.20
N SER A 59 -19.22 -10.80 -0.08
CA SER A 59 -18.66 -10.22 -1.31
C SER A 59 -18.60 -11.19 -2.49
N TYR A 60 -18.93 -12.45 -2.28
CA TYR A 60 -18.84 -13.48 -3.31
C TYR A 60 -20.11 -13.54 -4.15
N CYS A 61 -19.96 -13.34 -5.46
CA CYS A 61 -21.04 -13.32 -6.43
C CYS A 61 -20.87 -14.44 -7.44
N THR A 62 -21.94 -15.17 -7.71
CA THR A 62 -22.04 -16.14 -8.81
C THR A 62 -23.19 -15.75 -9.71
N LEU A 63 -22.90 -15.38 -10.95
CA LEU A 63 -23.88 -15.04 -11.97
C LEU A 63 -24.02 -16.21 -12.94
N LYS A 64 -25.23 -16.74 -13.06
CA LYS A 64 -25.61 -17.78 -14.04
C LYS A 64 -26.56 -17.18 -15.06
N PRO A 65 -26.30 -17.34 -16.37
CA PRO A 65 -27.23 -16.90 -17.39
C PRO A 65 -28.50 -17.78 -17.43
N GLU A 66 -29.56 -17.30 -18.05
CA GLU A 66 -30.74 -18.13 -18.34
C GLU A 66 -30.48 -19.13 -19.46
N GLY A 67 -29.54 -18.82 -20.36
CA GLY A 67 -29.11 -19.71 -21.45
C GLY A 67 -27.92 -20.56 -21.04
N LEU A 68 -27.89 -21.82 -21.55
CA LEU A 68 -26.85 -22.77 -21.17
C LEU A 68 -25.55 -22.61 -21.99
N VAL A 69 -25.55 -21.84 -23.08
CA VAL A 69 -24.39 -21.71 -23.97
C VAL A 69 -24.07 -20.26 -24.26
N LEU A 70 -22.81 -19.90 -24.18
CA LEU A 70 -22.26 -18.67 -24.72
C LEU A 70 -21.30 -19.02 -25.87
N ALA A 71 -21.70 -18.71 -27.07
CA ALA A 71 -20.94 -19.05 -28.27
C ALA A 71 -19.54 -18.39 -28.28
N ALA A 72 -18.63 -19.00 -29.02
CA ALA A 72 -17.30 -18.45 -29.29
C ALA A 72 -17.41 -17.05 -29.91
N ASN A 73 -16.54 -16.13 -29.47
CA ASN A 73 -16.51 -14.73 -29.89
C ASN A 73 -17.82 -13.93 -29.66
N HIS A 74 -18.66 -14.38 -28.72
CA HIS A 74 -19.88 -13.68 -28.32
C HIS A 74 -19.77 -13.12 -26.93
N HIS A 75 -20.77 -12.33 -26.51
CA HIS A 75 -20.82 -11.75 -25.17
C HIS A 75 -22.19 -11.95 -24.53
N PHE A 76 -22.18 -11.92 -23.19
CA PHE A 76 -23.36 -11.90 -22.36
C PHE A 76 -23.46 -10.52 -21.71
N TYR A 77 -24.67 -9.95 -21.66
CA TYR A 77 -24.91 -8.66 -21.01
C TYR A 77 -26.03 -8.78 -19.98
N CYS A 78 -25.80 -8.16 -18.81
CA CYS A 78 -26.84 -7.95 -17.82
C CYS A 78 -26.66 -6.59 -17.11
N GLU A 79 -27.76 -6.09 -16.57
CA GLU A 79 -27.77 -4.91 -15.73
C GLU A 79 -28.13 -5.30 -14.30
N PHE A 80 -27.61 -4.53 -13.34
CA PHE A 80 -27.99 -4.65 -11.94
C PHE A 80 -27.87 -3.32 -11.21
N SER A 81 -28.47 -3.23 -10.02
CA SER A 81 -28.43 -2.05 -9.16
C SER A 81 -27.91 -2.37 -7.78
N ILE A 82 -27.31 -1.38 -7.14
CA ILE A 82 -26.91 -1.42 -5.73
C ILE A 82 -27.66 -0.35 -4.95
N GLY A 83 -28.04 -0.68 -3.71
CA GLY A 83 -28.73 0.23 -2.80
C GLY A 83 -27.78 1.10 -1.95
N SER A 84 -26.60 1.39 -2.44
CA SER A 84 -25.57 2.14 -1.71
C SER A 84 -25.11 3.40 -2.46
N ASN A 85 -24.21 4.16 -1.84
CA ASN A 85 -23.65 5.36 -2.43
C ASN A 85 -22.84 5.05 -3.71
N PRO A 86 -22.70 6.02 -4.63
CA PRO A 86 -21.89 5.92 -5.84
C PRO A 86 -20.45 5.50 -5.54
N PHE A 87 -19.82 4.85 -6.50
CA PHE A 87 -18.41 4.51 -6.44
C PHE A 87 -17.54 5.77 -6.46
N ARG A 88 -16.51 5.77 -5.65
CA ARG A 88 -15.55 6.87 -5.55
C ARG A 88 -14.19 6.52 -6.16
N TYR A 89 -13.86 5.25 -6.17
CA TYR A 89 -12.57 4.73 -6.63
C TYR A 89 -12.79 3.68 -7.70
N TYR A 90 -11.85 3.55 -8.62
CA TYR A 90 -11.87 2.46 -9.60
C TYR A 90 -11.77 1.07 -8.92
N SER A 91 -11.20 1.01 -7.71
CA SER A 91 -11.13 -0.19 -6.89
C SER A 91 -12.46 -0.57 -6.21
N ASP A 92 -13.47 0.29 -6.26
CA ASP A 92 -14.82 -0.03 -5.75
C ASP A 92 -15.57 -1.01 -6.67
N GLY A 93 -15.13 -1.18 -7.93
CA GLY A 93 -15.55 -2.26 -8.83
C GLY A 93 -14.90 -3.60 -8.44
N PHE A 94 -15.32 -4.68 -9.06
CA PHE A 94 -14.60 -5.94 -8.89
C PHE A 94 -13.31 -5.92 -9.72
N ASN A 95 -12.24 -6.51 -9.14
CA ASN A 95 -10.91 -6.49 -9.73
C ASN A 95 -10.50 -7.87 -10.23
N GLU A 96 -11.23 -8.91 -9.86
CA GLU A 96 -10.96 -10.30 -10.23
C GLU A 96 -12.25 -11.02 -10.57
N ALA A 97 -12.18 -11.86 -11.58
CA ALA A 97 -13.28 -12.72 -11.98
C ALA A 97 -12.79 -14.06 -12.51
N LEU A 98 -13.62 -15.08 -12.36
CA LEU A 98 -13.40 -16.42 -12.91
C LEU A 98 -14.64 -16.83 -13.69
N VAL A 99 -14.46 -17.68 -14.70
CA VAL A 99 -15.56 -18.36 -15.37
C VAL A 99 -15.44 -19.86 -15.14
N ASN A 100 -16.53 -20.48 -14.70
CA ASN A 100 -16.70 -21.94 -14.71
C ASN A 100 -17.51 -22.32 -15.94
N PHE A 101 -17.13 -23.39 -16.61
CA PHE A 101 -17.83 -23.93 -17.79
C PHE A 101 -17.56 -25.41 -17.96
N GLU A 102 -18.37 -26.10 -18.71
CA GLU A 102 -18.22 -27.54 -18.99
C GLU A 102 -17.56 -27.78 -20.34
N VAL A 103 -16.59 -28.70 -20.38
CA VAL A 103 -16.00 -29.26 -21.59
C VAL A 103 -16.04 -30.77 -21.52
N ASN A 104 -16.72 -31.42 -22.43
CA ASN A 104 -16.89 -32.87 -22.46
C ASN A 104 -17.44 -33.47 -21.15
N GLY A 105 -18.34 -32.73 -20.47
CA GLY A 105 -18.94 -33.15 -19.20
C GLY A 105 -18.06 -32.93 -17.97
N ASN A 106 -16.87 -32.32 -18.12
CA ASN A 106 -15.99 -31.96 -17.02
C ASN A 106 -16.05 -30.46 -16.77
N LEU A 107 -16.20 -30.10 -15.50
CA LEU A 107 -16.15 -28.71 -15.08
C LEU A 107 -14.72 -28.17 -15.23
N GLN A 108 -14.58 -27.06 -15.94
CA GLN A 108 -13.33 -26.30 -16.09
C GLN A 108 -13.51 -24.92 -15.50
N ARG A 109 -12.39 -24.30 -15.14
CA ARG A 109 -12.31 -22.94 -14.61
C ARG A 109 -11.21 -22.19 -15.32
N ALA A 110 -11.51 -20.94 -15.68
CA ALA A 110 -10.52 -20.03 -16.27
C ALA A 110 -10.59 -18.66 -15.63
N GLN A 111 -9.46 -17.96 -15.63
CA GLN A 111 -9.38 -16.59 -15.20
C GLN A 111 -9.97 -15.66 -16.26
N VAL A 112 -10.66 -14.62 -15.78
CA VAL A 112 -11.28 -13.60 -16.62
C VAL A 112 -10.57 -12.26 -16.38
N ASP A 113 -10.18 -11.59 -17.45
CA ASP A 113 -9.67 -10.22 -17.37
C ASP A 113 -10.78 -9.27 -16.94
N VAL A 114 -10.50 -8.45 -15.96
CA VAL A 114 -11.42 -7.42 -15.50
C VAL A 114 -10.95 -6.07 -16.01
N THR A 115 -11.77 -5.42 -16.82
CA THR A 115 -11.51 -4.03 -17.22
C THR A 115 -11.80 -3.11 -16.04
N PRO A 116 -10.85 -2.24 -15.65
CA PRO A 116 -11.07 -1.29 -14.57
C PRO A 116 -12.30 -0.41 -14.84
N ILE A 117 -13.15 -0.25 -13.82
CA ILE A 117 -14.38 0.54 -13.96
C ILE A 117 -14.05 2.00 -14.25
N VAL A 118 -14.76 2.59 -15.22
CA VAL A 118 -14.69 4.01 -15.53
C VAL A 118 -15.75 4.73 -14.69
N LEU A 119 -15.32 5.56 -13.77
CA LEU A 119 -16.20 6.36 -12.92
C LEU A 119 -16.70 7.60 -13.69
N ALA A 120 -17.99 7.87 -13.64
CA ALA A 120 -18.60 9.04 -14.29
C ALA A 120 -18.10 10.36 -13.69
N SER A 121 -17.71 10.35 -12.42
CA SER A 121 -17.20 11.53 -11.71
C SER A 121 -16.06 11.16 -10.75
N PRO A 122 -14.85 10.81 -11.24
CA PRO A 122 -13.73 10.59 -10.36
C PRO A 122 -13.38 11.90 -9.66
N TYR A 123 -13.71 12.04 -8.39
CA TYR A 123 -13.23 13.12 -7.52
C TYR A 123 -13.41 14.56 -8.02
N ARG A 124 -14.55 14.93 -8.57
CA ARG A 124 -14.83 16.33 -8.90
C ARG A 124 -14.90 17.28 -7.69
N GLU A 125 -14.97 16.75 -6.48
CA GLU A 125 -15.00 17.55 -5.25
C GLU A 125 -13.62 17.90 -4.68
N ARG A 126 -12.52 17.46 -5.27
CA ARG A 126 -11.26 18.13 -5.00
C ARG A 126 -11.32 19.48 -5.69
N SER A 127 -11.85 20.44 -4.95
CA SER A 127 -11.68 21.85 -5.23
C SER A 127 -10.33 22.09 -5.89
N GLU A 128 -10.34 22.89 -6.94
CA GLU A 128 -9.16 23.41 -7.62
C GLU A 128 -8.02 23.60 -6.63
N ILE A 129 -6.90 22.94 -6.89
CA ILE A 129 -5.69 23.21 -6.12
C ILE A 129 -5.49 24.73 -6.27
N PRO A 130 -5.54 25.50 -5.19
CA PRO A 130 -5.43 26.93 -5.32
C PRO A 130 -4.18 27.24 -6.13
N SER A 131 -4.35 27.95 -7.24
CA SER A 131 -3.24 28.40 -8.09
C SER A 131 -2.25 29.31 -7.35
N SER A 132 -2.55 29.66 -6.11
CA SER A 132 -1.74 30.45 -5.18
C SER A 132 -0.79 29.64 -4.30
N LEU A 133 -0.47 28.39 -4.62
CA LEU A 133 0.71 27.72 -4.05
C LEU A 133 1.99 28.29 -4.67
N THR A 134 2.06 29.61 -4.69
CA THR A 134 3.25 30.36 -5.01
C THR A 134 4.27 30.18 -3.89
N HIS A 135 5.38 29.52 -4.22
CA HIS A 135 6.69 29.60 -3.57
C HIS A 135 6.94 29.00 -2.19
N ALA A 136 5.98 28.53 -1.43
CA ALA A 136 6.28 27.74 -0.25
C ALA A 136 6.44 26.27 -0.66
N GLN A 137 7.65 25.71 -0.53
CA GLN A 137 7.86 24.26 -0.64
C GLN A 137 6.89 23.55 0.32
N PRO A 138 5.94 22.75 -0.14
CA PRO A 138 4.98 22.10 0.73
C PRO A 138 5.67 20.96 1.48
N LEU A 139 6.25 21.28 2.64
CA LEU A 139 6.83 20.26 3.52
C LEU A 139 5.71 19.49 4.23
N LEU A 140 5.74 18.17 4.13
CA LEU A 140 4.80 17.25 4.77
C LEU A 140 5.55 16.25 5.67
N PRO A 141 5.21 16.20 6.97
CA PRO A 141 4.36 17.13 7.75
C PRO A 141 4.97 18.53 7.82
N LYS A 142 4.10 19.57 7.87
CA LYS A 142 4.55 20.95 8.02
C LYS A 142 5.32 21.11 9.33
N PRO A 143 6.58 21.62 9.32
CA PRO A 143 7.36 21.89 10.51
C PRO A 143 6.69 22.90 11.43
N ASN A 144 6.99 22.82 12.74
CA ASN A 144 6.47 23.76 13.73
C ASN A 144 6.93 25.20 13.46
N HIS A 145 8.17 25.36 13.02
CA HIS A 145 8.75 26.64 12.69
C HIS A 145 9.70 26.51 11.50
N ILE A 146 9.55 27.39 10.51
CA ILE A 146 10.40 27.50 9.34
C ILE A 146 10.59 28.96 8.95
N GLU A 147 11.83 29.35 8.76
CA GLU A 147 12.23 30.62 8.15
C GLU A 147 13.00 30.30 6.87
N VAL A 148 12.64 30.90 5.76
CA VAL A 148 13.23 30.66 4.44
C VAL A 148 13.84 31.96 3.95
N SER A 149 15.01 31.88 3.30
CA SER A 149 15.64 33.03 2.62
C SER A 149 15.60 32.83 1.10
N ASP A 150 15.97 33.88 0.37
CA ASP A 150 16.02 33.84 -1.12
C ASP A 150 17.32 33.22 -1.66
N HIS A 151 18.23 32.79 -0.77
CA HIS A 151 19.50 32.17 -1.14
C HIS A 151 19.34 30.63 -1.20
N CYS A 152 20.23 29.98 -1.97
CA CYS A 152 20.32 28.53 -2.05
C CYS A 152 21.74 28.06 -1.72
N PHE A 153 21.85 26.88 -1.13
CA PHE A 153 23.08 26.13 -1.01
C PHE A 153 23.13 25.08 -2.11
N SER A 154 24.19 25.14 -2.90
CA SER A 154 24.46 24.13 -3.95
C SER A 154 25.61 23.23 -3.54
N PHE A 155 25.47 21.93 -3.77
CA PHE A 155 26.50 20.94 -3.53
C PHE A 155 26.57 19.91 -4.66
N ASN A 156 27.74 19.31 -4.84
CA ASN A 156 28.00 18.27 -5.84
C ASN A 156 28.64 17.04 -5.17
N HIS A 157 29.09 16.05 -5.94
CA HIS A 157 29.68 14.83 -5.39
C HIS A 157 30.96 15.04 -4.58
N HIS A 158 31.61 16.19 -4.64
CA HIS A 158 32.80 16.51 -3.81
C HIS A 158 32.41 17.05 -2.43
N ALA A 159 31.13 17.34 -2.22
CA ALA A 159 30.63 17.62 -0.89
C ALA A 159 30.78 16.36 0.00
N GLY A 160 30.82 16.56 1.29
CA GLY A 160 30.95 15.43 2.22
C GLY A 160 30.03 15.56 3.42
N VAL A 161 29.90 14.44 4.14
CA VAL A 161 29.03 14.32 5.30
C VAL A 161 29.83 14.06 6.55
N ALA A 162 29.80 14.96 7.51
CA ALA A 162 30.45 14.83 8.81
C ALA A 162 29.45 14.44 9.90
N VAL A 163 29.77 13.42 10.68
CA VAL A 163 28.92 12.90 11.76
C VAL A 163 29.63 13.01 13.10
N TYR A 164 29.08 13.82 14.01
CA TYR A 164 29.59 14.03 15.36
C TYR A 164 28.73 13.39 16.46
N SER A 165 27.82 12.50 16.09
CA SER A 165 26.97 11.75 17.01
C SER A 165 26.63 10.38 16.44
N ASN A 166 26.92 9.31 17.15
CA ASN A 166 26.57 7.95 16.75
C ASN A 166 25.06 7.74 16.55
N LEU A 167 24.22 8.58 17.16
CA LEU A 167 22.76 8.54 16.96
C LEU A 167 22.35 8.93 15.54
N ALA A 168 23.23 9.54 14.75
CA ALA A 168 22.95 9.97 13.39
C ALA A 168 23.34 8.94 12.31
N ASN A 169 24.07 7.86 12.67
CA ASN A 169 24.63 6.94 11.67
C ASN A 169 23.55 6.35 10.73
N SER A 170 22.50 5.76 11.30
CA SER A 170 21.42 5.19 10.48
C SER A 170 20.69 6.24 9.65
N ALA A 171 20.50 7.45 10.17
CA ALA A 171 19.87 8.54 9.44
C ALA A 171 20.76 9.05 8.29
N LYS A 172 22.11 9.11 8.48
CA LYS A 172 23.07 9.39 7.42
C LYS A 172 22.96 8.34 6.31
N GLU A 173 23.06 7.06 6.65
CA GLU A 173 22.99 5.97 5.70
C GLU A 173 21.71 6.05 4.86
N TRP A 174 20.57 6.20 5.52
CA TRP A 174 19.29 6.36 4.86
C TRP A 174 19.24 7.60 3.94
N LEU A 175 19.77 8.75 4.37
CA LEU A 175 19.85 9.95 3.54
C LEU A 175 20.64 9.69 2.25
N LEU A 176 21.79 9.00 2.35
CA LEU A 176 22.63 8.67 1.20
C LEU A 176 21.94 7.72 0.24
N GLU A 177 21.28 6.68 0.77
CA GLU A 177 20.50 5.73 -0.03
C GLU A 177 19.32 6.42 -0.75
N GLU A 178 18.63 7.33 -0.09
CA GLU A 178 17.52 8.06 -0.68
C GLU A 178 17.98 9.08 -1.74
N LEU A 179 19.11 9.76 -1.54
CA LEU A 179 19.70 10.63 -2.56
C LEU A 179 20.07 9.82 -3.81
N LYS A 180 20.67 8.65 -3.64
CA LYS A 180 20.95 7.75 -4.75
C LYS A 180 19.67 7.26 -5.44
N ARG A 181 18.66 6.86 -4.67
CA ARG A 181 17.41 6.32 -5.19
C ARG A 181 16.56 7.36 -5.93
N ILE A 182 16.45 8.59 -5.37
CA ILE A 182 15.55 9.63 -5.89
C ILE A 182 16.23 10.46 -6.97
N HIS A 183 17.49 10.85 -6.75
CA HIS A 183 18.20 11.79 -7.58
C HIS A 183 19.37 11.18 -8.37
N GLN A 184 19.63 9.86 -8.20
CA GLN A 184 20.81 9.19 -8.76
C GLN A 184 22.13 9.87 -8.34
N PHE A 185 22.13 10.46 -7.14
CA PHE A 185 23.24 11.24 -6.61
C PHE A 185 24.03 10.45 -5.56
N GLU A 186 25.34 10.41 -5.72
CA GLU A 186 26.28 9.77 -4.79
C GLU A 186 27.45 10.73 -4.50
N PHE A 187 27.92 10.74 -3.24
CA PHE A 187 29.11 11.47 -2.86
C PHE A 187 30.37 10.67 -3.27
N ALA A 188 31.38 11.36 -3.83
CA ALA A 188 32.62 10.73 -4.25
C ALA A 188 33.52 10.30 -3.09
N SER A 189 33.39 10.96 -1.93
CA SER A 189 34.12 10.62 -0.70
C SER A 189 33.38 11.11 0.53
N ASP A 190 33.62 10.46 1.69
CA ASP A 190 33.06 10.86 2.99
C ASP A 190 33.86 11.97 3.70
N ASN A 191 34.87 12.57 3.04
CA ASN A 191 35.84 13.45 3.69
C ASN A 191 35.47 14.95 3.72
N GLY A 192 34.25 15.28 3.31
CA GLY A 192 33.75 16.66 3.37
C GLY A 192 33.00 16.97 4.67
N SER A 193 32.71 18.24 4.86
CA SER A 193 32.01 18.73 6.06
C SER A 193 30.88 19.72 5.72
N GLN A 194 30.33 19.63 4.50
CA GLN A 194 29.23 20.50 4.10
C GLN A 194 27.90 20.09 4.69
N ILE A 195 27.68 18.77 4.91
CA ILE A 195 26.50 18.27 5.62
C ILE A 195 26.94 17.75 6.99
N ILE A 196 26.48 18.36 8.06
CA ILE A 196 26.97 18.16 9.42
C ILE A 196 25.87 17.63 10.32
N PHE A 197 26.09 16.46 10.91
CA PHE A 197 25.22 15.89 11.93
C PHE A 197 25.83 16.09 13.32
N LYS A 198 25.15 16.81 14.21
CA LYS A 198 25.63 17.12 15.55
C LYS A 198 24.60 16.73 16.62
N GLY A 199 25.04 15.98 17.65
CA GLY A 199 24.22 15.67 18.80
C GLY A 199 23.86 16.93 19.62
N ASN A 200 22.59 17.02 20.01
CA ASN A 200 22.10 18.08 20.89
C ASN A 200 21.16 17.47 21.95
N PRO A 201 21.69 17.12 23.14
CA PRO A 201 20.93 16.40 24.16
C PRO A 201 19.82 17.26 24.83
N THR A 202 19.72 18.55 24.51
CA THR A 202 18.63 19.40 24.98
C THR A 202 17.36 19.30 24.16
N LEU A 203 17.41 18.58 23.02
CA LEU A 203 16.26 18.36 22.17
C LEU A 203 15.54 17.07 22.56
N ASP A 204 14.21 17.16 22.66
CA ASP A 204 13.34 16.04 23.00
C ASP A 204 13.39 14.93 21.94
N GLU A 205 12.82 13.76 22.26
CA GLU A 205 12.68 12.63 21.36
C GLU A 205 11.98 13.03 20.06
N GLY A 206 12.64 12.77 18.93
CA GLY A 206 12.13 13.10 17.59
C GLY A 206 12.20 14.58 17.21
N ALA A 207 12.66 15.46 18.11
CA ALA A 207 12.88 16.87 17.81
C ALA A 207 14.20 17.09 17.08
N TYR A 208 14.23 18.12 16.21
CA TYR A 208 15.45 18.47 15.47
C TYR A 208 15.51 19.97 15.15
N LYS A 209 16.71 20.40 14.81
CA LYS A 209 17.01 21.67 14.16
C LYS A 209 17.72 21.38 12.85
N LEU A 210 17.26 22.00 11.76
CA LEU A 210 17.89 21.94 10.45
C LEU A 210 18.19 23.38 10.02
N LYS A 211 19.46 23.68 9.78
CA LYS A 211 19.91 24.96 9.26
C LYS A 211 20.63 24.73 7.93
N VAL A 212 20.10 25.30 6.86
CA VAL A 212 20.74 25.38 5.56
C VAL A 212 21.27 26.80 5.40
N ALA A 213 22.58 26.94 5.32
CA ALA A 213 23.29 28.20 5.03
C ALA A 213 23.96 28.07 3.66
N GLU A 214 24.47 29.15 3.10
CA GLU A 214 25.05 29.18 1.75
C GLU A 214 26.24 28.23 1.53
N GLU A 215 26.91 27.81 2.62
CA GLU A 215 28.10 26.94 2.54
C GLU A 215 27.92 25.58 3.20
N SER A 216 26.83 25.35 3.95
CA SER A 216 26.66 24.12 4.71
C SER A 216 25.24 23.84 5.16
N ILE A 217 24.96 22.56 5.41
CA ILE A 217 23.74 22.06 6.02
C ILE A 217 24.10 21.53 7.41
N LYS A 218 23.47 22.03 8.47
CA LYS A 218 23.65 21.56 9.82
C LYS A 218 22.39 20.95 10.38
N ILE A 219 22.49 19.72 10.86
CA ILE A 219 21.41 18.95 11.46
C ILE A 219 21.76 18.70 12.93
N GLU A 220 20.88 19.11 13.84
CA GLU A 220 21.02 18.87 15.27
C GLU A 220 19.80 18.08 15.79
N ALA A 221 20.05 17.01 16.56
CA ALA A 221 19.01 16.24 17.24
C ALA A 221 19.52 15.58 18.52
N GLY A 222 18.60 15.26 19.42
CA GLY A 222 18.89 14.54 20.67
C GLY A 222 18.65 13.04 20.59
N SER A 223 18.09 12.54 19.48
CA SER A 223 17.73 11.14 19.30
C SER A 223 17.91 10.68 17.85
N SER A 224 18.00 9.38 17.60
CA SER A 224 18.06 8.83 16.25
C SER A 224 16.83 9.20 15.41
N SER A 225 15.64 9.17 16.02
CA SER A 225 14.39 9.57 15.35
C SER A 225 14.42 11.06 14.95
N GLY A 226 15.01 11.93 15.78
CA GLY A 226 15.18 13.34 15.43
C GLY A 226 16.06 13.56 14.21
N PHE A 227 17.16 12.81 14.08
CA PHE A 227 18.00 12.83 12.88
C PHE A 227 17.27 12.33 11.65
N THR A 228 16.52 11.23 11.76
CA THR A 228 15.70 10.69 10.64
C THR A 228 14.64 11.71 10.21
N HIS A 229 13.95 12.37 11.15
CA HIS A 229 12.96 13.40 10.84
C HIS A 229 13.58 14.61 10.12
N ALA A 230 14.79 14.99 10.52
CA ALA A 230 15.52 16.06 9.85
C ALA A 230 15.92 15.68 8.41
N CYS A 231 16.42 14.45 8.22
CA CYS A 231 16.71 13.92 6.88
C CYS A 231 15.46 13.86 5.99
N ALA A 232 14.32 13.41 6.52
CA ALA A 232 13.05 13.40 5.80
C ALA A 232 12.62 14.80 5.34
N THR A 233 12.87 15.82 6.16
CA THR A 233 12.62 17.21 5.78
C THR A 233 13.63 17.71 4.76
N LEU A 234 14.91 17.41 4.93
CA LEU A 234 15.96 17.79 3.98
C LEU A 234 15.72 17.18 2.59
N LEU A 235 15.36 15.92 2.49
CA LEU A 235 15.03 15.25 1.23
C LEU A 235 13.88 15.92 0.47
N GLN A 236 12.91 16.51 1.16
CA GLN A 236 11.83 17.26 0.53
C GLN A 236 12.26 18.68 0.07
N LEU A 237 13.36 19.21 0.60
CA LEU A 237 13.91 20.50 0.22
C LEU A 237 14.91 20.42 -0.92
N ILE A 238 15.55 19.27 -1.11
CA ILE A 238 16.56 19.05 -2.13
C ILE A 238 15.92 19.04 -3.52
N LYS A 239 16.51 19.76 -4.45
CA LYS A 239 16.18 19.77 -5.87
C LYS A 239 17.42 19.48 -6.70
N VAL A 240 17.21 19.08 -7.95
CA VAL A 240 18.30 19.05 -8.93
C VAL A 240 18.70 20.48 -9.24
N GLY A 241 19.98 20.77 -9.11
CA GLY A 241 20.52 22.11 -9.38
C GLY A 241 20.69 22.36 -10.89
N ASP A 242 20.91 23.62 -11.24
CA ASP A 242 21.11 24.05 -12.63
C ASP A 242 22.45 23.58 -13.23
N GLN A 243 23.43 23.29 -12.38
CA GLN A 243 24.72 22.77 -12.82
C GLN A 243 24.69 21.23 -12.95
N PRO A 244 25.42 20.66 -13.91
CA PRO A 244 25.48 19.20 -14.07
C PRO A 244 25.88 18.50 -12.75
N ALA A 245 25.11 17.48 -12.37
CA ALA A 245 25.34 16.68 -11.18
C ALA A 245 25.44 17.49 -9.86
N SER A 246 24.72 18.61 -9.77
CA SER A 246 24.57 19.38 -8.55
C SER A 246 23.18 19.22 -7.94
N MET A 247 23.10 19.37 -6.62
CA MET A 247 21.88 19.44 -5.85
C MET A 247 21.77 20.83 -5.22
N GLU A 248 20.56 21.34 -5.13
CA GLU A 248 20.26 22.63 -4.51
C GLU A 248 19.26 22.49 -3.36
N VAL A 249 19.48 23.30 -2.34
CA VAL A 249 18.59 23.42 -1.19
C VAL A 249 18.41 24.89 -0.86
N VAL A 250 17.17 25.32 -0.70
CA VAL A 250 16.88 26.70 -0.26
C VAL A 250 17.43 26.92 1.16
N CYS A 251 18.10 28.06 1.37
CA CYS A 251 18.62 28.41 2.68
C CYS A 251 17.46 28.65 3.65
N CYS A 252 17.48 27.95 4.77
CA CYS A 252 16.39 28.00 5.73
C CYS A 252 16.84 27.62 7.14
N SER A 253 16.02 27.99 8.11
CA SER A 253 16.14 27.57 9.50
C SER A 253 14.85 26.91 9.95
N ILE A 254 14.92 25.62 10.31
CA ILE A 254 13.77 24.82 10.73
C ILE A 254 13.99 24.35 12.15
N LYS A 255 12.95 24.49 12.98
CA LYS A 255 12.84 23.87 14.29
C LYS A 255 11.55 23.10 14.35
N ASP A 256 11.66 21.80 14.60
CA ASP A 256 10.50 20.92 14.56
C ASP A 256 10.54 19.88 15.66
N ARG A 257 9.37 19.42 16.07
CA ARG A 257 9.17 18.32 17.01
C ARG A 257 7.83 17.63 16.73
N PRO A 258 7.70 16.34 17.06
CA PRO A 258 6.42 15.66 16.94
C PRO A 258 5.33 16.32 17.79
N ARG A 259 4.15 16.55 17.21
CA ARG A 259 2.96 17.02 17.94
C ARG A 259 2.29 15.89 18.71
N PHE A 260 2.38 14.66 18.17
CA PHE A 260 1.80 13.46 18.75
C PHE A 260 2.89 12.42 19.00
N ARG A 261 2.83 11.77 20.17
CA ARG A 261 3.78 10.69 20.53
C ARG A 261 3.57 9.45 19.65
N TYR A 262 2.32 9.12 19.32
CA TYR A 262 1.96 8.02 18.44
C TYR A 262 1.62 8.55 17.05
N ARG A 263 2.33 8.07 16.06
CA ARG A 263 2.13 8.36 14.65
C ARG A 263 2.23 7.05 13.90
N GLY A 264 1.13 6.30 13.91
CA GLY A 264 1.08 4.93 13.42
C GLY A 264 0.26 4.76 12.14
N MET A 265 0.61 3.71 11.41
CA MET A 265 -0.17 3.18 10.31
C MET A 265 -0.26 1.66 10.45
N MET A 266 -1.41 1.09 10.12
CA MET A 266 -1.63 -0.34 10.08
C MET A 266 -1.68 -0.81 8.62
N LEU A 267 -1.05 -1.96 8.35
CA LEU A 267 -1.18 -2.69 7.09
C LEU A 267 -1.76 -4.07 7.37
N ASP A 268 -2.89 -4.33 6.77
CA ASP A 268 -3.55 -5.64 6.84
C ASP A 268 -3.02 -6.55 5.74
N CYS A 269 -2.15 -7.49 6.12
CA CYS A 269 -1.62 -8.52 5.25
C CYS A 269 -2.40 -9.84 5.34
N ALA A 270 -3.34 -9.94 6.29
CA ALA A 270 -4.19 -11.11 6.44
C ALA A 270 -5.27 -11.14 5.36
N ARG A 271 -6.00 -10.03 5.16
CA ARG A 271 -7.05 -9.91 4.12
C ARG A 271 -6.47 -9.78 2.72
N HIS A 272 -5.34 -9.09 2.57
CA HIS A 272 -4.62 -8.97 1.31
C HIS A 272 -3.14 -9.22 1.54
N PHE A 273 -2.58 -10.17 0.81
CA PHE A 273 -1.15 -10.47 0.91
C PHE A 273 -0.33 -9.35 0.28
N HIS A 274 0.69 -8.90 1.02
CA HIS A 274 1.70 -7.96 0.53
C HIS A 274 3.08 -8.59 0.59
N SER A 275 3.83 -8.48 -0.50
CA SER A 275 5.21 -8.98 -0.53
C SER A 275 6.11 -8.18 0.40
N VAL A 276 7.25 -8.78 0.77
CA VAL A 276 8.24 -8.12 1.62
C VAL A 276 8.73 -6.80 1.01
N GLU A 277 8.93 -6.77 -0.30
CA GLU A 277 9.35 -5.58 -1.02
C GLU A 277 8.28 -4.47 -0.94
N GLN A 278 6.99 -4.82 -1.00
CA GLN A 278 5.90 -3.87 -0.82
C GLN A 278 5.88 -3.31 0.61
N VAL A 279 6.04 -4.19 1.61
CA VAL A 279 6.10 -3.78 3.02
C VAL A 279 7.30 -2.86 3.28
N LYS A 280 8.50 -3.19 2.75
CA LYS A 280 9.69 -2.35 2.86
C LYS A 280 9.49 -0.99 2.21
N ARG A 281 8.91 -0.94 1.02
CA ARG A 281 8.57 0.33 0.36
C ARG A 281 7.62 1.17 1.21
N LEU A 282 6.62 0.54 1.83
CA LEU A 282 5.70 1.24 2.72
C LEU A 282 6.44 1.80 3.95
N ILE A 283 7.28 1.00 4.62
CA ILE A 283 8.06 1.44 5.78
C ILE A 283 8.95 2.64 5.40
N ASN A 284 9.61 2.58 4.24
CA ASN A 284 10.40 3.70 3.74
C ASN A 284 9.55 4.96 3.51
N GLN A 285 8.36 4.83 2.92
CA GLN A 285 7.43 5.96 2.78
C GLN A 285 6.99 6.51 4.14
N LEU A 286 6.72 5.65 5.12
CA LEU A 286 6.38 6.08 6.48
C LEU A 286 7.50 6.90 7.12
N ALA A 287 8.77 6.56 6.86
CA ALA A 287 9.93 7.34 7.33
C ALA A 287 9.94 8.76 6.75
N HIS A 288 9.68 8.92 5.44
CA HIS A 288 9.55 10.21 4.78
C HIS A 288 8.49 11.12 5.40
N TYR A 289 7.40 10.54 5.92
CA TYR A 289 6.33 11.27 6.59
C TYR A 289 6.41 11.28 8.11
N LYS A 290 7.57 10.90 8.68
CA LYS A 290 7.88 10.96 10.11
C LYS A 290 6.95 10.10 10.99
N PHE A 291 6.41 9.01 10.46
CA PHE A 291 5.73 8.01 11.27
C PHE A 291 6.73 7.33 12.21
N ASN A 292 6.25 6.82 13.35
CA ASN A 292 7.08 6.13 14.33
C ASN A 292 6.53 4.77 14.77
N THR A 293 5.41 4.36 14.22
CA THR A 293 4.78 3.09 14.57
C THR A 293 4.21 2.46 13.31
N PHE A 294 4.54 1.20 13.10
CA PHE A 294 3.97 0.39 12.04
C PHE A 294 3.28 -0.82 12.68
N HIS A 295 1.96 -0.89 12.55
CA HIS A 295 1.17 -2.04 12.98
C HIS A 295 1.03 -3.00 11.80
N TRP A 296 1.78 -4.08 11.84
CA TRP A 296 1.72 -5.11 10.81
C TRP A 296 0.75 -6.20 11.22
N HIS A 297 -0.45 -6.18 10.62
CA HIS A 297 -1.50 -7.16 10.88
C HIS A 297 -1.30 -8.37 9.97
N LEU A 298 -0.80 -9.47 10.54
CA LEU A 298 -0.33 -10.64 9.81
C LEU A 298 -1.27 -11.83 9.88
N THR A 299 -2.20 -11.84 10.82
CA THR A 299 -2.99 -13.03 11.13
C THR A 299 -4.43 -12.68 11.43
N ASP A 300 -5.33 -13.34 10.71
CA ASP A 300 -6.76 -13.23 10.92
C ASP A 300 -7.44 -14.51 10.39
N ASP A 301 -8.76 -14.62 10.50
CA ASP A 301 -9.52 -15.76 9.99
C ASP A 301 -9.46 -15.89 8.45
N GLU A 302 -9.18 -14.80 7.75
CA GLU A 302 -9.08 -14.77 6.28
C GLU A 302 -7.69 -15.08 5.74
N GLY A 303 -6.67 -15.10 6.59
CA GLY A 303 -5.31 -15.45 6.17
C GLY A 303 -4.32 -15.39 7.32
N TRP A 304 -3.48 -16.40 7.41
CA TRP A 304 -2.42 -16.51 8.40
C TRP A 304 -1.05 -16.43 7.75
N ARG A 305 -0.20 -15.46 8.13
CA ARG A 305 1.07 -15.16 7.46
C ARG A 305 2.31 -15.48 8.29
N ILE A 306 2.14 -16.05 9.49
CA ILE A 306 3.24 -16.39 10.40
C ILE A 306 3.37 -17.89 10.50
N GLU A 307 4.54 -18.45 10.15
CA GLU A 307 4.82 -19.87 10.35
C GLU A 307 4.99 -20.18 11.83
N ILE A 308 4.18 -21.10 12.33
CA ILE A 308 4.34 -21.69 13.67
C ILE A 308 4.70 -23.15 13.48
N LYS A 309 5.94 -23.53 13.79
CA LYS A 309 6.46 -24.88 13.53
C LYS A 309 5.66 -26.01 14.21
N SER A 310 5.07 -25.73 15.37
CA SER A 310 4.21 -26.68 16.08
C SER A 310 2.79 -26.77 15.53
N LEU A 311 2.39 -25.84 14.65
CA LEU A 311 1.05 -25.74 14.05
C LEU A 311 1.17 -25.43 12.55
N PRO A 312 1.78 -26.31 11.74
CA PRO A 312 2.06 -26.05 10.34
C PRO A 312 0.79 -25.78 9.51
N GLN A 313 -0.35 -26.33 9.90
CA GLN A 313 -1.63 -26.14 9.22
C GLN A 313 -2.06 -24.67 9.15
N LEU A 314 -1.60 -23.81 10.08
CA LEU A 314 -1.88 -22.38 10.03
C LEU A 314 -1.33 -21.71 8.76
N THR A 315 -0.21 -22.21 8.24
CA THR A 315 0.39 -21.69 6.99
C THR A 315 0.15 -22.60 5.79
N ASP A 316 0.11 -23.92 5.99
CA ASP A 316 -0.12 -24.86 4.90
C ASP A 316 -1.56 -24.77 4.35
N ILE A 317 -2.53 -24.45 5.20
CA ILE A 317 -3.94 -24.30 4.87
C ILE A 317 -4.39 -22.85 5.07
N GLY A 318 -4.17 -22.28 6.25
CA GLY A 318 -4.71 -20.98 6.65
C GLY A 318 -4.05 -19.78 5.95
N ALA A 319 -2.92 -19.96 5.27
CA ALA A 319 -2.31 -18.89 4.47
C ALA A 319 -2.93 -18.74 3.08
N TRP A 320 -3.73 -19.71 2.66
CA TRP A 320 -4.35 -19.75 1.36
C TRP A 320 -5.80 -19.33 1.42
N ARG A 321 -6.25 -18.67 0.39
CA ARG A 321 -7.63 -18.26 0.24
C ARG A 321 -8.02 -18.37 -1.23
N GLY A 322 -9.17 -18.94 -1.49
CA GLY A 322 -9.68 -19.14 -2.84
C GLY A 322 -10.91 -20.02 -2.83
N LEU A 323 -11.42 -20.32 -4.00
CA LEU A 323 -12.49 -21.29 -4.19
C LEU A 323 -11.91 -22.70 -4.07
N ASP A 324 -12.16 -23.35 -2.96
CA ASP A 324 -12.07 -24.81 -2.86
C ASP A 324 -13.47 -25.37 -3.12
N GLU A 325 -13.57 -26.29 -4.05
CA GLU A 325 -14.83 -26.98 -4.39
C GLU A 325 -15.42 -27.76 -3.22
N THR A 326 -14.59 -28.05 -2.19
CA THR A 326 -14.99 -28.82 -1.01
C THR A 326 -15.58 -27.98 0.11
N ASN A 327 -15.47 -26.64 0.06
CA ASN A 327 -15.92 -25.73 1.11
C ASN A 327 -16.92 -24.69 0.61
N GLU A 328 -18.17 -25.10 0.41
CA GLU A 328 -19.30 -24.21 0.06
C GLU A 328 -19.57 -23.10 1.08
N HIS A 329 -18.94 -23.13 2.24
CA HIS A 329 -19.16 -22.19 3.35
C HIS A 329 -18.08 -21.13 3.51
N SER A 330 -17.05 -21.11 2.69
CA SER A 330 -16.03 -20.07 2.73
C SER A 330 -16.54 -18.80 2.05
N THR A 331 -17.12 -17.89 2.81
CA THR A 331 -17.59 -16.56 2.40
C THR A 331 -16.45 -15.62 2.05
N ARG A 332 -15.48 -16.00 1.18
CA ARG A 332 -14.22 -15.27 1.12
C ARG A 332 -13.79 -14.93 -0.29
N THR A 333 -13.25 -13.73 -0.41
CA THR A 333 -12.80 -13.03 -1.60
C THR A 333 -11.99 -13.90 -2.54
N LEU A 334 -12.28 -13.83 -3.82
CA LEU A 334 -11.46 -14.37 -4.90
C LEU A 334 -10.07 -13.72 -4.87
N LEU A 335 -9.05 -14.48 -4.56
CA LEU A 335 -7.68 -14.06 -4.78
C LEU A 335 -6.93 -15.20 -5.45
N SER A 336 -6.14 -14.86 -6.46
CA SER A 336 -5.31 -15.81 -7.17
C SER A 336 -4.48 -16.65 -6.20
N VAL A 337 -4.37 -17.94 -6.51
CA VAL A 337 -3.62 -18.97 -5.79
C VAL A 337 -2.09 -18.68 -5.79
N THR A 338 -1.68 -17.46 -5.52
CA THR A 338 -0.26 -17.12 -5.56
C THR A 338 0.14 -16.39 -4.30
N ALA A 339 0.71 -17.09 -3.40
CA ALA A 339 1.65 -16.70 -2.40
C ALA A 339 1.37 -17.26 -1.01
N VAL A 340 1.87 -18.44 -0.79
CA VAL A 340 2.27 -18.85 0.57
C VAL A 340 3.53 -18.07 0.91
N PHE A 341 3.45 -17.25 1.90
CA PHE A 341 4.65 -16.71 2.50
C PHE A 341 5.04 -17.58 3.69
N THR A 342 5.91 -18.53 3.43
CA THR A 342 6.59 -19.27 4.49
C THR A 342 7.75 -18.41 4.97
N LEU A 343 7.65 -17.86 6.17
CA LEU A 343 8.80 -17.27 6.89
C LEU A 343 9.81 -18.37 7.31
N LYS A 344 10.07 -19.32 6.42
CA LYS A 344 10.80 -20.58 6.69
C LYS A 344 12.30 -20.45 7.00
N LYS A 345 12.93 -19.34 6.67
CA LYS A 345 14.38 -19.15 6.93
C LYS A 345 14.70 -17.76 7.46
N THR A 346 13.72 -16.93 7.63
CA THR A 346 13.88 -15.50 7.62
C THR A 346 13.36 -14.81 8.86
N SER A 347 12.72 -15.52 9.81
CA SER A 347 12.13 -14.83 10.97
C SER A 347 13.18 -14.05 11.79
N LYS A 348 14.38 -14.56 11.96
CA LYS A 348 15.48 -13.81 12.61
C LYS A 348 16.15 -12.82 11.65
N THR A 349 16.39 -13.20 10.40
CA THR A 349 17.05 -12.34 9.39
C THR A 349 16.12 -11.25 8.88
N TRP A 350 14.83 -11.53 8.71
CA TRP A 350 13.82 -10.55 8.31
C TRP A 350 13.44 -9.63 9.45
N LEU A 351 13.31 -10.15 10.65
CA LEU A 351 13.12 -9.31 11.83
C LEU A 351 14.35 -8.42 12.05
N HIS A 352 15.57 -8.91 11.82
CA HIS A 352 16.78 -8.09 11.83
C HIS A 352 16.86 -7.10 10.67
N LEU A 353 16.48 -7.47 9.45
CA LEU A 353 16.42 -6.53 8.31
C LEU A 353 15.29 -5.51 8.49
N LEU A 354 14.11 -5.91 8.92
CA LEU A 354 13.03 -5.01 9.28
C LEU A 354 13.37 -4.18 10.53
N LEU A 355 14.11 -4.72 11.49
CA LEU A 355 14.57 -3.97 12.65
C LEU A 355 15.74 -3.06 12.29
N ASN A 356 16.56 -3.36 11.31
CA ASN A 356 17.58 -2.45 10.80
C ASN A 356 16.95 -1.32 9.97
N GLU A 357 16.01 -1.60 9.10
CA GLU A 357 15.21 -0.58 8.42
C GLU A 357 14.23 0.10 9.40
N ALA A 358 13.70 -0.60 10.39
CA ALA A 358 12.85 -0.06 11.45
C ALA A 358 13.65 0.73 12.50
N SER A 359 14.97 0.57 12.61
CA SER A 359 15.81 1.46 13.42
C SER A 359 15.80 2.89 12.88
N LEU A 360 15.56 3.05 11.58
CA LEU A 360 15.30 4.36 10.95
C LEU A 360 14.02 5.01 11.46
N LEU A 361 13.01 4.20 11.81
CA LEU A 361 11.69 4.69 12.22
C LEU A 361 11.52 4.73 13.75
N SER A 362 12.48 4.25 14.55
CA SER A 362 12.21 4.04 15.99
C SER A 362 10.99 3.13 16.22
N LEU A 363 10.75 2.16 15.31
CA LEU A 363 9.59 1.31 15.32
C LEU A 363 9.62 0.31 16.46
N LYS A 364 8.82 0.57 17.50
CA LYS A 364 8.36 -0.51 18.38
C LYS A 364 7.30 -1.29 17.59
N SER A 365 7.69 -2.42 17.01
CA SER A 365 6.72 -3.34 16.42
C SER A 365 5.83 -3.89 17.54
N MET A 366 4.61 -3.43 17.61
CA MET A 366 3.58 -4.10 18.40
C MET A 366 3.04 -5.26 17.56
N TYR A 367 3.47 -6.46 17.87
CA TYR A 367 2.77 -7.67 17.46
C TYR A 367 1.46 -7.72 18.26
N GLN A 368 0.34 -7.40 17.64
CA GLN A 368 -0.96 -7.77 18.13
C GLN A 368 -1.51 -8.84 17.19
N ALA A 369 -1.32 -10.11 17.58
CA ALA A 369 -2.14 -11.19 17.07
C ALA A 369 -3.47 -11.12 17.84
N THR A 370 -4.49 -10.51 17.26
CA THR A 370 -5.85 -10.70 17.73
C THR A 370 -6.38 -11.98 17.09
N ALA A 371 -6.03 -13.11 17.68
CA ALA A 371 -6.77 -14.34 17.44
C ALA A 371 -7.97 -14.34 18.37
N GLU A 372 -9.14 -13.96 17.90
CA GLU A 372 -10.38 -14.44 18.48
C GLU A 372 -10.50 -15.93 18.16
N LEU A 373 -9.90 -16.74 18.99
CA LEU A 373 -10.19 -18.18 19.00
C LEU A 373 -11.64 -18.35 19.49
N PRO A 374 -12.43 -19.24 18.85
CA PRO A 374 -13.75 -19.56 19.37
C PRO A 374 -13.62 -20.00 20.82
N SER A 375 -14.39 -19.38 21.69
CA SER A 375 -14.30 -19.36 23.16
C SER A 375 -14.52 -20.71 23.87
N SER A 376 -14.17 -21.85 23.29
CA SER A 376 -14.50 -23.10 23.92
C SER A 376 -13.41 -24.15 24.06
N ARG A 377 -12.11 -23.93 23.72
CA ARG A 377 -11.15 -25.02 24.03
C ARG A 377 -9.64 -24.71 24.16
N TYR A 378 -9.15 -23.48 24.15
CA TYR A 378 -7.70 -23.31 24.37
C TYR A 378 -7.42 -22.19 25.37
N HIS A 379 -7.43 -22.56 26.66
CA HIS A 379 -6.71 -21.81 27.68
C HIS A 379 -5.27 -22.32 27.72
N THR A 380 -4.35 -21.37 27.81
CA THR A 380 -2.92 -21.48 28.12
C THR A 380 -2.03 -22.00 27.01
N TYR A 381 -1.20 -21.09 26.49
CA TYR A 381 0.26 -21.17 26.40
C TYR A 381 0.75 -20.00 25.50
N TRP A 382 1.20 -18.95 26.15
CA TRP A 382 2.18 -17.97 25.64
C TRP A 382 3.29 -17.88 26.65
#